data_b3fb13a81c625c768790e7ac4772d686
#
_entry.id   b3fb13a81c625c768790e7ac4772d686
#
_cell.length_a   1.000
_cell.length_b   1.000
_cell.length_c   1.000
_cell.angle_alpha   90.00
_cell.angle_beta   90.00
_cell.angle_gamma   90.00
#
_symmetry.space_group_name_H-M   'P 1'
#
loop_
_entity.id
_entity.type
_entity.pdbx_description
1 polymer ?
#
loop_
_entity_poly.entity_id
_entity_poly.type
_entity_poly.pdbx_seq_one_letter_code
_entity_poly.pdbx_strand_id
1 'polypeptide(L)'
;MGAGALLSGSLFASSPSGRSYEEPDDMYEALRRQRGTALDVAGGRINVVFADGAPGLDRERVLRWVRKSARAMSAYFGRYPTRDYGLLVVSTPGDRVGHATTYGYRGSATRIYVGTEVGEQAFAADWILVHEMVHAALPDLPRRALWVQEGSATWIEPIARAQAGDLAVSEVWREAIDGMPKGMPPAGTGGMEGTHEWGRLYWGGAIFWLEAEIAIYRQSGGRFLLCDALRAVNRASGGSSADWSPEEMMTVGDKATGTTALTNLYERFSSRAFDGNLADLFKRLGVAADPSGSIRFDQTAELAPLTRLITLPLHHR
;
A
#
# COMPACT_ATOMS: atom_id res chain seq x y z
N MET A 1 19.52 4.95 6.63
CA MET A 1 19.77 6.22 5.92
C MET A 1 18.70 6.38 4.86
N GLY A 2 17.99 7.44 4.98
CA GLY A 2 16.69 7.79 4.53
C GLY A 2 16.43 7.70 3.05
N ALA A 3 15.28 7.13 2.70
CA ALA A 3 14.63 7.34 1.43
C ALA A 3 13.83 8.65 1.49
N GLY A 4 14.51 9.76 1.25
CA GLY A 4 13.88 11.00 0.86
C GLY A 4 13.60 10.92 -0.64
N ALA A 5 12.37 10.71 -1.04
CA ALA A 5 11.97 11.00 -2.40
C ALA A 5 11.94 12.51 -2.57
N LEU A 6 13.06 13.05 -3.02
CA LEU A 6 13.16 14.42 -3.48
C LEU A 6 12.34 14.52 -4.77
N LEU A 7 11.36 15.39 -4.76
CA LEU A 7 10.87 16.07 -5.95
C LEU A 7 12.03 16.96 -6.46
N SER A 8 12.99 16.35 -7.11
CA SER A 8 14.05 17.02 -7.86
C SER A 8 13.74 16.84 -9.31
N GLY A 9 13.76 17.94 -10.06
CA GLY A 9 13.39 18.07 -11.45
C GLY A 9 13.74 16.86 -12.30
N SER A 10 12.72 16.19 -12.78
CA SER A 10 12.79 14.99 -13.58
C SER A 10 13.42 15.34 -14.93
N LEU A 11 14.63 14.86 -15.14
CA LEU A 11 15.07 14.53 -16.48
C LEU A 11 14.20 13.34 -16.91
N PHE A 12 13.15 13.61 -17.67
CA PHE A 12 12.25 12.60 -18.22
C PHE A 12 13.07 11.65 -19.08
N ALA A 13 13.24 10.41 -18.61
CA ALA A 13 13.77 9.34 -19.43
C ALA A 13 12.71 9.00 -20.48
N SER A 14 12.87 9.51 -21.69
CA SER A 14 12.06 9.07 -22.82
C SER A 14 12.37 7.59 -23.09
N SER A 15 11.31 6.81 -23.39
CA SER A 15 11.49 5.45 -23.90
C SER A 15 12.36 5.48 -25.19
N PRO A 16 12.92 4.35 -25.63
CA PRO A 16 13.69 4.27 -26.90
C PRO A 16 12.91 4.75 -28.12
N SER A 17 11.58 4.75 -28.06
CA SER A 17 10.68 5.31 -29.07
C SER A 17 10.47 6.82 -28.95
N GLY A 18 11.04 7.49 -27.94
CA GLY A 18 10.80 8.90 -27.63
C GLY A 18 9.42 9.18 -27.04
N ARG A 19 8.61 8.15 -26.73
CA ARG A 19 7.30 8.31 -26.08
C ARG A 19 7.47 8.48 -24.57
N SER A 20 6.82 9.50 -24.04
CA SER A 20 6.57 9.63 -22.62
C SER A 20 5.27 8.87 -22.31
N TYR A 21 5.29 8.03 -21.28
CA TYR A 21 4.08 7.40 -20.73
C TYR A 21 3.61 8.13 -19.47
N GLU A 22 3.96 9.40 -19.31
CA GLU A 22 3.60 10.22 -18.13
C GLU A 22 2.09 10.48 -18.08
N GLU A 23 1.47 10.69 -19.24
CA GLU A 23 0.03 10.87 -19.32
C GLU A 23 -0.69 9.52 -19.16
N PRO A 24 -1.75 9.48 -18.34
CA PRO A 24 -2.52 8.25 -18.12
C PRO A 24 -3.07 7.62 -19.39
N ASP A 25 -3.50 8.45 -20.34
CA ASP A 25 -4.06 7.99 -21.62
C ASP A 25 -3.03 7.24 -22.47
N ASP A 26 -1.78 7.68 -22.47
CA ASP A 26 -0.68 6.99 -23.16
C ASP A 26 -0.41 5.61 -22.56
N MET A 27 -0.49 5.50 -21.22
CA MET A 27 -0.40 4.22 -20.51
C MET A 27 -1.52 3.27 -20.94
N TYR A 28 -2.78 3.72 -20.91
CA TYR A 28 -3.91 2.87 -21.29
C TYR A 28 -3.88 2.50 -22.78
N GLU A 29 -3.42 3.39 -23.64
CA GLU A 29 -3.25 3.08 -25.06
C GLU A 29 -2.15 2.01 -25.26
N ALA A 30 -1.02 2.10 -24.55
CA ALA A 30 0.02 1.10 -24.59
C ALA A 30 -0.48 -0.26 -24.11
N LEU A 31 -1.18 -0.32 -22.98
CA LEU A 31 -1.80 -1.54 -22.44
C LEU A 31 -2.77 -2.21 -23.42
N ARG A 32 -3.49 -1.42 -24.23
CA ARG A 32 -4.44 -1.90 -25.21
C ARG A 32 -3.78 -2.37 -26.52
N ARG A 33 -2.74 -1.68 -26.98
CA ARG A 33 -2.15 -1.88 -28.32
C ARG A 33 -0.93 -2.78 -28.32
N GLN A 34 -0.14 -2.78 -27.25
CA GLN A 34 1.09 -3.53 -27.21
C GLN A 34 0.83 -4.95 -26.66
N ARG A 35 1.64 -5.90 -27.13
CA ARG A 35 1.52 -7.30 -26.70
C ARG A 35 1.94 -7.44 -25.24
N GLY A 36 1.03 -7.92 -24.40
CA GLY A 36 1.28 -8.24 -23.01
C GLY A 36 1.55 -9.71 -22.74
N THR A 37 2.05 -10.01 -21.55
CA THR A 37 2.13 -11.33 -20.96
C THR A 37 1.07 -11.43 -19.87
N ALA A 38 0.12 -12.34 -20.04
CA ALA A 38 -0.90 -12.59 -19.03
C ALA A 38 -0.34 -13.48 -17.91
N LEU A 39 -0.52 -13.05 -16.67
CA LEU A 39 -0.24 -13.80 -15.47
C LEU A 39 -1.58 -14.10 -14.78
N ASP A 40 -2.00 -15.35 -14.80
CA ASP A 40 -3.15 -15.78 -14.02
C ASP A 40 -2.72 -15.93 -12.54
N VAL A 41 -3.47 -15.32 -11.66
CA VAL A 41 -3.29 -15.34 -10.21
C VAL A 41 -4.61 -15.72 -9.54
N ALA A 42 -4.55 -16.26 -8.33
CA ALA A 42 -5.77 -16.69 -7.64
C ALA A 42 -6.75 -15.52 -7.43
N GLY A 43 -7.81 -15.45 -8.21
CA GLY A 43 -8.85 -14.42 -8.14
C GLY A 43 -8.78 -13.32 -9.20
N GLY A 44 -7.76 -13.33 -10.09
CA GLY A 44 -7.63 -12.33 -11.14
C GLY A 44 -6.57 -12.63 -12.18
N ARG A 45 -6.35 -11.65 -13.04
CA ARG A 45 -5.35 -11.68 -14.11
C ARG A 45 -4.57 -10.39 -14.16
N ILE A 46 -3.26 -10.49 -14.32
CA ILE A 46 -2.36 -9.35 -14.53
C ILE A 46 -1.90 -9.37 -15.99
N ASN A 47 -2.18 -8.32 -16.74
CA ASN A 47 -1.62 -8.15 -18.09
C ASN A 47 -0.38 -7.27 -18.00
N VAL A 48 0.81 -7.88 -18.09
CA VAL A 48 2.09 -7.18 -18.03
C VAL A 48 2.52 -6.79 -19.44
N VAL A 49 2.54 -5.52 -19.74
CA VAL A 49 3.02 -4.94 -20.99
C VAL A 49 4.37 -4.29 -20.76
N PHE A 50 5.36 -4.71 -21.54
CA PHE A 50 6.68 -4.08 -21.57
C PHE A 50 6.65 -2.96 -22.61
N ALA A 51 6.62 -1.73 -22.16
CA ALA A 51 6.48 -0.55 -23.01
C ALA A 51 7.57 -0.51 -24.12
N ASP A 52 7.14 -0.46 -25.38
CA ASP A 52 8.01 -0.54 -26.55
C ASP A 52 9.02 -1.70 -26.50
N GLY A 53 8.61 -2.80 -25.87
CA GLY A 53 9.45 -3.97 -25.66
C GLY A 53 10.39 -3.87 -24.48
N ALA A 54 10.48 -2.72 -23.81
CA ALA A 54 11.36 -2.43 -22.67
C ALA A 54 12.78 -3.03 -22.85
N PRO A 55 13.55 -2.55 -23.83
CA PRO A 55 14.87 -3.10 -24.15
C PRO A 55 15.79 -2.98 -22.92
N GLY A 56 16.64 -3.97 -22.73
CA GLY A 56 17.58 -4.01 -21.59
C GLY A 56 17.00 -4.63 -20.31
N LEU A 57 15.67 -4.85 -20.20
CA LEU A 57 15.11 -5.53 -19.04
C LEU A 57 15.15 -7.05 -19.19
N ASP A 58 15.53 -7.73 -18.12
CA ASP A 58 15.31 -9.17 -17.95
C ASP A 58 13.82 -9.41 -17.65
N ARG A 59 13.06 -9.75 -18.69
CA ARG A 59 11.60 -9.93 -18.61
C ARG A 59 11.19 -11.04 -17.63
N GLU A 60 11.92 -12.15 -17.60
CA GLU A 60 11.60 -13.24 -16.70
C GLU A 60 11.79 -12.85 -15.24
N ARG A 61 12.82 -12.06 -14.94
CA ARG A 61 13.04 -11.50 -13.61
C ARG A 61 11.91 -10.55 -13.21
N VAL A 62 11.51 -9.65 -14.11
CA VAL A 62 10.36 -8.75 -13.88
C VAL A 62 9.09 -9.56 -13.63
N LEU A 63 8.80 -10.57 -14.44
CA LEU A 63 7.60 -11.41 -14.26
C LEU A 63 7.62 -12.20 -12.95
N ARG A 64 8.78 -12.67 -12.49
CA ARG A 64 8.91 -13.31 -11.16
C ARG A 64 8.60 -12.32 -10.04
N TRP A 65 9.13 -11.11 -10.13
CA TRP A 65 8.85 -10.04 -9.17
C TRP A 65 7.36 -9.65 -9.14
N VAL A 66 6.71 -9.50 -10.29
CA VAL A 66 5.26 -9.25 -10.37
C VAL A 66 4.45 -10.37 -9.71
N ARG A 67 4.80 -11.64 -9.95
CA ARG A 67 4.13 -12.78 -9.27
C ARG A 67 4.33 -12.76 -7.77
N LYS A 68 5.52 -12.38 -7.29
CA LYS A 68 5.83 -12.21 -5.88
C LYS A 68 4.94 -11.15 -5.25
N SER A 69 4.84 -9.97 -5.85
CA SER A 69 3.99 -8.87 -5.40
C SER A 69 2.50 -9.27 -5.37
N ALA A 70 2.03 -9.97 -6.40
CA ALA A 70 0.66 -10.49 -6.44
C ALA A 70 0.36 -11.52 -5.33
N ARG A 71 1.35 -12.33 -4.93
CA ARG A 71 1.20 -13.24 -3.78
C ARG A 71 1.05 -12.47 -2.47
N ALA A 72 1.80 -11.39 -2.27
CA ALA A 72 1.66 -10.53 -1.09
C ALA A 72 0.23 -9.96 -1.01
N MET A 73 -0.30 -9.43 -2.11
CA MET A 73 -1.68 -8.96 -2.16
C MET A 73 -2.69 -10.07 -1.88
N SER A 74 -2.45 -11.27 -2.42
CA SER A 74 -3.33 -12.42 -2.19
C SER A 74 -3.28 -12.90 -0.73
N ALA A 75 -2.14 -12.80 -0.06
CA ALA A 75 -2.00 -13.13 1.35
C ALA A 75 -2.85 -12.19 2.23
N TYR A 76 -2.85 -10.89 1.93
CA TYR A 76 -3.64 -9.93 2.70
C TYR A 76 -5.14 -9.98 2.38
N PHE A 77 -5.52 -10.02 1.09
CA PHE A 77 -6.91 -9.97 0.65
C PHE A 77 -7.60 -11.35 0.61
N GLY A 78 -6.87 -12.46 0.76
CA GLY A 78 -7.39 -13.84 0.64
C GLY A 78 -7.52 -14.33 -0.80
N ARG A 79 -7.37 -13.46 -1.77
CA ARG A 79 -7.27 -13.66 -3.21
C ARG A 79 -6.58 -12.45 -3.82
N TYR A 80 -6.17 -12.52 -5.07
CA TYR A 80 -5.74 -11.31 -5.76
C TYR A 80 -6.94 -10.33 -5.88
N PRO A 81 -6.80 -9.09 -5.41
CA PRO A 81 -7.97 -8.23 -5.19
C PRO A 81 -8.57 -7.64 -6.47
N THR A 82 -7.82 -7.59 -7.57
CA THR A 82 -8.24 -6.98 -8.83
C THR A 82 -8.46 -8.04 -9.89
N ARG A 83 -9.68 -8.11 -10.48
CA ARG A 83 -10.03 -9.13 -11.46
C ARG A 83 -9.18 -9.04 -12.72
N ASP A 84 -9.08 -7.85 -13.28
CA ASP A 84 -8.29 -7.54 -14.47
C ASP A 84 -7.39 -6.33 -14.14
N TYR A 85 -6.09 -6.55 -14.13
CA TYR A 85 -5.11 -5.53 -13.77
C TYR A 85 -4.09 -5.36 -14.89
N GLY A 86 -3.95 -4.10 -15.34
CA GLY A 86 -2.93 -3.71 -16.32
C GLY A 86 -1.64 -3.26 -15.63
N LEU A 87 -0.49 -3.76 -16.08
CA LEU A 87 0.81 -3.28 -15.61
C LEU A 87 1.67 -2.89 -16.80
N LEU A 88 1.92 -1.60 -16.96
CA LEU A 88 2.86 -1.09 -17.95
C LEU A 88 4.25 -0.91 -17.31
N VAL A 89 5.20 -1.72 -17.75
CA VAL A 89 6.60 -1.67 -17.31
C VAL A 89 7.41 -0.85 -18.32
N VAL A 90 7.93 0.28 -17.86
CA VAL A 90 8.75 1.19 -18.69
C VAL A 90 10.21 1.04 -18.28
N SER A 91 11.09 0.72 -19.24
CA SER A 91 12.53 0.66 -18.97
C SER A 91 13.13 2.05 -18.86
N THR A 92 14.05 2.21 -17.91
CA THR A 92 14.82 3.44 -17.71
C THR A 92 16.27 3.08 -17.36
N PRO A 93 17.26 3.93 -17.63
CA PRO A 93 18.59 3.72 -17.11
C PRO A 93 18.61 3.66 -15.58
N GLY A 94 19.46 2.80 -15.01
CA GLY A 94 19.69 2.72 -13.57
C GLY A 94 19.45 1.34 -12.97
N ASP A 95 19.67 1.24 -11.67
CA ASP A 95 19.73 0.02 -10.87
C ASP A 95 18.55 -0.15 -9.88
N ARG A 96 17.48 0.63 -10.04
CA ARG A 96 16.35 0.69 -9.08
C ARG A 96 15.02 0.46 -9.77
N VAL A 97 14.05 -0.01 -9.00
CA VAL A 97 12.63 0.20 -9.30
C VAL A 97 12.33 1.67 -9.03
N GLY A 98 11.82 2.35 -10.04
CA GLY A 98 11.53 3.78 -9.98
C GLY A 98 10.12 4.07 -9.48
N HIS A 99 9.67 5.29 -9.73
CA HIS A 99 8.31 5.68 -9.36
C HIS A 99 7.25 4.93 -10.16
N ALA A 100 6.08 4.82 -9.56
CA ALA A 100 4.91 4.22 -10.18
C ALA A 100 3.68 5.07 -9.91
N THR A 101 2.62 4.82 -10.65
CA THR A 101 1.32 5.48 -10.43
C THR A 101 0.21 4.57 -10.89
N THR A 102 -0.80 4.41 -10.04
CA THR A 102 -1.99 3.62 -10.31
C THR A 102 -3.17 4.51 -10.69
N TYR A 103 -3.92 4.09 -11.69
CA TYR A 103 -5.14 4.73 -12.18
C TYR A 103 -6.28 3.72 -12.28
N GLY A 104 -7.52 4.20 -12.11
CA GLY A 104 -8.73 3.36 -12.12
C GLY A 104 -9.74 3.67 -13.22
N TYR A 105 -9.74 4.88 -13.78
CA TYR A 105 -10.85 5.41 -14.60
C TYR A 105 -11.11 4.69 -15.95
N ARG A 106 -10.18 3.86 -16.42
CA ARG A 106 -10.36 2.96 -17.59
C ARG A 106 -10.00 1.52 -17.26
N GLY A 107 -10.24 1.11 -16.02
CA GLY A 107 -9.79 -0.14 -15.45
C GLY A 107 -8.54 0.03 -14.60
N SER A 108 -8.40 -0.81 -13.57
CA SER A 108 -7.24 -0.76 -12.67
C SER A 108 -5.94 -1.02 -13.42
N ALA A 109 -5.05 -0.06 -13.44
CA ALA A 109 -3.77 -0.18 -14.13
C ALA A 109 -2.68 0.66 -13.44
N THR A 110 -1.46 0.16 -13.50
CA THR A 110 -0.27 0.84 -12.98
C THR A 110 0.77 0.99 -14.08
N ARG A 111 1.39 2.15 -14.15
CA ARG A 111 2.65 2.37 -14.85
C ARG A 111 3.77 2.34 -13.82
N ILE A 112 4.85 1.62 -14.12
CA ILE A 112 6.03 1.54 -13.25
C ILE A 112 7.32 1.63 -14.06
N TYR A 113 8.28 2.40 -13.58
CA TYR A 113 9.59 2.51 -14.19
C TYR A 113 10.56 1.52 -13.56
N VAL A 114 11.32 0.80 -14.38
CA VAL A 114 12.27 -0.21 -13.93
C VAL A 114 13.62 0.03 -14.60
N GLY A 115 14.65 0.15 -13.79
CA GLY A 115 16.02 0.33 -14.26
C GLY A 115 16.55 -0.89 -15.00
N THR A 116 17.28 -0.67 -16.10
CA THR A 116 17.86 -1.75 -16.92
C THR A 116 18.91 -2.57 -16.19
N GLU A 117 19.49 -2.03 -15.11
CA GLU A 117 20.52 -2.66 -14.28
C GLU A 117 19.99 -3.21 -12.95
N VAL A 118 18.65 -3.24 -12.78
CA VAL A 118 18.01 -3.75 -11.55
C VAL A 118 18.37 -5.20 -11.31
N GLY A 119 19.02 -5.47 -10.17
CA GLY A 119 19.40 -6.81 -9.73
C GLY A 119 18.32 -7.51 -8.89
N GLU A 120 18.51 -8.80 -8.60
CA GLU A 120 17.57 -9.60 -7.76
C GLU A 120 17.37 -8.98 -6.38
N GLN A 121 18.42 -8.42 -5.77
CA GLN A 121 18.33 -7.81 -4.45
C GLN A 121 17.45 -6.56 -4.45
N ALA A 122 17.51 -5.73 -5.49
CA ALA A 122 16.66 -4.54 -5.62
C ALA A 122 15.19 -4.93 -5.79
N PHE A 123 14.89 -5.95 -6.60
CA PHE A 123 13.52 -6.50 -6.69
C PHE A 123 13.04 -7.16 -5.39
N ALA A 124 13.94 -7.82 -4.64
CA ALA A 124 13.59 -8.42 -3.36
C ALA A 124 13.24 -7.37 -2.30
N ALA A 125 13.92 -6.23 -2.34
CA ALA A 125 13.69 -5.11 -1.44
C ALA A 125 12.55 -4.17 -1.89
N ASP A 126 12.06 -4.33 -3.12
CA ASP A 126 11.02 -3.43 -3.65
C ASP A 126 9.71 -3.52 -2.86
N TRP A 127 9.20 -2.35 -2.54
CA TRP A 127 7.92 -2.15 -1.90
C TRP A 127 6.91 -1.44 -2.82
N ILE A 128 7.39 -0.77 -3.86
CA ILE A 128 6.59 0.15 -4.69
C ILE A 128 5.46 -0.60 -5.40
N LEU A 129 5.73 -1.75 -6.01
CA LEU A 129 4.68 -2.47 -6.75
C LEU A 129 3.56 -2.97 -5.84
N VAL A 130 3.87 -3.43 -4.63
CA VAL A 130 2.84 -3.85 -3.66
C VAL A 130 2.03 -2.65 -3.19
N HIS A 131 2.68 -1.50 -2.92
CA HIS A 131 2.03 -0.24 -2.59
C HIS A 131 1.02 0.18 -3.69
N GLU A 132 1.43 0.17 -4.93
CA GLU A 132 0.56 0.48 -6.07
C GLU A 132 -0.59 -0.53 -6.24
N MET A 133 -0.33 -1.80 -5.97
CA MET A 133 -1.39 -2.83 -6.00
C MET A 133 -2.42 -2.62 -4.88
N VAL A 134 -2.05 -1.99 -3.76
CA VAL A 134 -3.04 -1.60 -2.72
C VAL A 134 -3.96 -0.52 -3.25
N HIS A 135 -3.43 0.49 -3.95
CA HIS A 135 -4.28 1.48 -4.64
C HIS A 135 -5.24 0.82 -5.63
N ALA A 136 -4.75 -0.14 -6.42
CA ALA A 136 -5.60 -0.89 -7.35
C ALA A 136 -6.69 -1.72 -6.66
N ALA A 137 -6.46 -2.16 -5.42
CA ALA A 137 -7.37 -3.01 -4.65
C ALA A 137 -8.54 -2.26 -4.00
N LEU A 138 -8.39 -0.97 -3.74
CA LEU A 138 -9.37 -0.15 -3.02
C LEU A 138 -10.04 0.86 -3.98
N PRO A 139 -11.25 1.36 -3.67
CA PRO A 139 -11.90 2.36 -4.50
C PRO A 139 -11.07 3.64 -4.57
N ASP A 140 -11.18 4.36 -5.68
CA ASP A 140 -10.62 5.70 -5.81
C ASP A 140 -11.39 6.69 -4.95
N LEU A 141 -10.68 7.56 -4.24
CA LEU A 141 -11.26 8.53 -3.31
C LEU A 141 -10.95 9.94 -3.79
N PRO A 142 -11.80 10.93 -3.47
CA PRO A 142 -11.56 12.31 -3.83
C PRO A 142 -10.26 12.84 -3.20
N ARG A 143 -9.61 13.77 -3.88
CA ARG A 143 -8.30 14.32 -3.51
C ARG A 143 -8.20 14.81 -2.06
N ARG A 144 -9.31 15.26 -1.45
CA ARG A 144 -9.36 15.64 -0.04
C ARG A 144 -9.04 14.50 0.91
N ALA A 145 -9.25 13.25 0.46
CA ALA A 145 -9.00 12.02 1.21
C ALA A 145 -7.77 11.23 0.71
N LEU A 146 -6.84 11.88 -0.01
CA LEU A 146 -5.61 11.26 -0.49
C LEU A 146 -4.80 10.61 0.64
N TRP A 147 -4.83 11.20 1.85
CA TRP A 147 -4.20 10.65 3.04
C TRP A 147 -4.77 9.27 3.47
N VAL A 148 -6.04 8.99 3.16
CA VAL A 148 -6.65 7.65 3.37
C VAL A 148 -6.03 6.64 2.40
N GLN A 149 -5.90 7.02 1.13
CA GLN A 149 -5.34 6.15 0.08
C GLN A 149 -3.85 5.87 0.33
N GLU A 150 -3.02 6.93 0.46
CA GLU A 150 -1.58 6.78 0.69
C GLU A 150 -1.29 6.08 2.03
N GLY A 151 -2.05 6.44 3.06
CA GLY A 151 -1.94 5.79 4.37
C GLY A 151 -2.28 4.31 4.32
N SER A 152 -3.31 3.92 3.53
CA SER A 152 -3.68 2.51 3.38
C SER A 152 -2.57 1.72 2.70
N ALA A 153 -1.99 2.25 1.64
CA ALA A 153 -0.89 1.61 0.92
C ALA A 153 0.36 1.51 1.81
N THR A 154 0.68 2.57 2.55
CA THR A 154 1.82 2.61 3.49
C THR A 154 1.68 1.59 4.63
N TRP A 155 0.45 1.38 5.15
CA TRP A 155 0.20 0.43 6.24
C TRP A 155 0.09 -1.01 5.75
N ILE A 156 -0.59 -1.26 4.63
CA ILE A 156 -0.91 -2.61 4.14
C ILE A 156 0.30 -3.26 3.46
N GLU A 157 1.09 -2.50 2.70
CA GLU A 157 2.19 -3.02 1.89
C GLU A 157 3.15 -3.90 2.71
N PRO A 158 3.77 -3.43 3.81
CA PRO A 158 4.71 -4.24 4.56
C PRO A 158 4.03 -5.43 5.26
N ILE A 159 2.78 -5.27 5.69
CA ILE A 159 1.99 -6.36 6.28
C ILE A 159 1.72 -7.46 5.26
N ALA A 160 1.30 -7.11 4.05
CA ALA A 160 1.03 -8.05 2.97
C ALA A 160 2.29 -8.86 2.60
N ARG A 161 3.44 -8.19 2.52
CA ARG A 161 4.74 -8.84 2.28
C ARG A 161 5.14 -9.76 3.42
N ALA A 162 4.92 -9.34 4.67
CA ALA A 162 5.20 -10.19 5.83
C ALA A 162 4.30 -11.43 5.86
N GLN A 163 3.00 -11.28 5.59
CA GLN A 163 2.06 -12.41 5.51
C GLN A 163 2.38 -13.38 4.37
N ALA A 164 3.02 -12.92 3.31
CA ALA A 164 3.52 -13.76 2.21
C ALA A 164 4.88 -14.41 2.50
N GLY A 165 5.53 -14.06 3.62
CA GLY A 165 6.88 -14.51 3.97
C GLY A 165 8.01 -13.79 3.21
N ASP A 166 7.72 -12.66 2.59
CA ASP A 166 8.64 -11.88 1.77
C ASP A 166 9.33 -10.73 2.54
N LEU A 167 8.84 -10.44 3.75
CA LEU A 167 9.39 -9.44 4.68
C LEU A 167 9.39 -10.00 6.10
N ALA A 168 10.43 -9.72 6.87
CA ALA A 168 10.45 -10.11 8.27
C ALA A 168 9.43 -9.28 9.07
N VAL A 169 8.73 -9.92 10.03
CA VAL A 169 7.76 -9.23 10.89
C VAL A 169 8.40 -8.05 11.64
N SER A 170 9.65 -8.19 12.06
CA SER A 170 10.41 -7.08 12.68
C SER A 170 10.55 -5.86 11.78
N GLU A 171 10.66 -6.05 10.46
CA GLU A 171 10.79 -4.95 9.50
C GLU A 171 9.49 -4.14 9.42
N VAL A 172 8.31 -4.81 9.43
CA VAL A 172 7.00 -4.12 9.46
C VAL A 172 6.96 -3.12 10.63
N TRP A 173 7.35 -3.58 11.80
CA TRP A 173 7.30 -2.75 13.00
C TRP A 173 8.44 -1.74 13.08
N ARG A 174 9.61 -2.05 12.53
CA ARG A 174 10.69 -1.09 12.42
C ARG A 174 10.30 0.08 11.50
N GLU A 175 9.72 -0.22 10.34
CA GLU A 175 9.22 0.81 9.42
C GLU A 175 8.13 1.68 10.07
N ALA A 176 7.22 1.09 10.86
CA ALA A 176 6.21 1.82 11.60
C ALA A 176 6.81 2.75 12.68
N ILE A 177 7.77 2.25 13.48
CA ILE A 177 8.45 3.04 14.52
C ILE A 177 9.24 4.20 13.92
N ASP A 178 9.93 3.98 12.80
CA ASP A 178 10.77 4.99 12.14
C ASP A 178 9.95 5.98 11.29
N GLY A 179 8.82 5.53 10.77
CA GLY A 179 8.00 6.27 9.82
C GLY A 179 6.90 7.11 10.48
N MET A 180 6.11 6.54 11.38
CA MET A 180 4.94 7.21 11.97
C MET A 180 5.25 8.54 12.66
N PRO A 181 6.41 8.76 13.31
CA PRO A 181 6.77 10.09 13.81
C PRO A 181 6.77 11.20 12.74
N LYS A 182 7.03 10.86 11.47
CA LYS A 182 6.98 11.81 10.35
C LYS A 182 5.55 12.24 9.98
N GLY A 183 4.56 11.44 10.41
CA GLY A 183 3.14 11.70 10.21
C GLY A 183 2.48 12.49 11.33
N MET A 184 3.21 12.76 12.43
CA MET A 184 2.68 13.53 13.55
C MET A 184 2.41 14.98 13.13
N PRO A 185 1.24 15.53 13.50
CA PRO A 185 0.90 16.90 13.13
C PRO A 185 1.76 17.91 13.91
N PRO A 186 2.28 18.95 13.24
CA PRO A 186 2.85 20.09 13.95
C PRO A 186 1.82 20.76 14.86
N ALA A 187 2.28 21.44 15.92
CA ALA A 187 1.41 22.17 16.83
C ALA A 187 0.56 23.21 16.07
N GLY A 188 -0.73 23.26 16.37
CA GLY A 188 -1.67 24.20 15.76
C GLY A 188 -2.18 23.80 14.36
N THR A 189 -1.83 22.63 13.85
CA THR A 189 -2.41 22.12 12.59
C THR A 189 -3.79 21.52 12.81
N GLY A 190 -4.63 21.55 11.75
CA GLY A 190 -5.94 20.90 11.73
C GLY A 190 -5.86 19.39 11.43
N GLY A 191 -7.02 18.83 11.09
CA GLY A 191 -7.14 17.43 10.68
C GLY A 191 -6.41 17.10 9.37
N MET A 192 -6.66 15.89 8.90
CA MET A 192 -5.97 15.32 7.73
C MET A 192 -6.61 15.75 6.41
N GLU A 193 -7.87 16.20 6.41
CA GLU A 193 -8.57 16.54 5.19
C GLU A 193 -7.86 17.66 4.43
N GLY A 194 -7.55 17.42 3.16
CA GLY A 194 -6.85 18.38 2.31
C GLY A 194 -5.36 18.58 2.63
N THR A 195 -4.76 17.76 3.52
CA THR A 195 -3.30 17.81 3.73
C THR A 195 -2.54 17.44 2.46
N HIS A 196 -1.40 18.10 2.23
CA HIS A 196 -0.50 17.85 1.09
C HIS A 196 0.93 17.51 1.52
N GLU A 197 1.20 17.54 2.82
CA GLU A 197 2.53 17.22 3.36
C GLU A 197 2.79 15.72 3.26
N TRP A 198 3.90 15.33 2.60
CA TRP A 198 4.24 13.93 2.37
C TRP A 198 4.19 13.07 3.66
N GLY A 199 4.84 13.52 4.72
CA GLY A 199 4.85 12.78 5.99
C GLY A 199 3.45 12.53 6.54
N ARG A 200 2.57 13.52 6.44
CA ARG A 200 1.18 13.41 6.91
C ARG A 200 0.34 12.52 5.99
N LEU A 201 0.49 12.64 4.66
CA LEU A 201 -0.26 11.79 3.72
C LEU A 201 0.04 10.31 3.97
N TYR A 202 1.30 9.94 3.97
CA TYR A 202 1.74 8.55 4.08
C TYR A 202 1.68 8.04 5.53
N TRP A 203 2.45 8.65 6.42
CA TRP A 203 2.59 8.16 7.79
C TRP A 203 1.48 8.60 8.73
N GLY A 204 0.93 9.81 8.55
CA GLY A 204 -0.27 10.24 9.27
C GLY A 204 -1.48 9.38 8.87
N GLY A 205 -1.61 9.06 7.59
CA GLY A 205 -2.58 8.08 7.11
C GLY A 205 -2.33 6.67 7.66
N ALA A 206 -1.08 6.22 7.75
CA ALA A 206 -0.74 4.92 8.35
C ALA A 206 -1.08 4.87 9.85
N ILE A 207 -0.91 5.98 10.60
CA ILE A 207 -1.37 6.08 12.00
C ILE A 207 -2.88 5.88 12.09
N PHE A 208 -3.66 6.50 11.20
CA PHE A 208 -5.10 6.29 11.13
C PHE A 208 -5.45 4.80 10.95
N TRP A 209 -4.77 4.11 10.04
CA TRP A 209 -5.05 2.70 9.76
C TRP A 209 -4.61 1.76 10.90
N LEU A 210 -3.53 2.08 11.61
CA LEU A 210 -3.16 1.36 12.83
C LEU A 210 -4.21 1.58 13.95
N GLU A 211 -4.67 2.81 14.15
CA GLU A 211 -5.76 3.09 15.11
C GLU A 211 -7.06 2.36 14.72
N ALA A 212 -7.35 2.27 13.41
CA ALA A 212 -8.49 1.52 12.90
C ALA A 212 -8.36 0.01 13.18
N GLU A 213 -7.18 -0.55 13.00
CA GLU A 213 -6.88 -1.96 13.34
C GLU A 213 -7.19 -2.24 14.81
N ILE A 214 -6.70 -1.37 15.70
CA ILE A 214 -6.91 -1.49 17.16
C ILE A 214 -8.38 -1.33 17.52
N ALA A 215 -9.06 -0.34 16.93
CA ALA A 215 -10.46 -0.05 17.24
C ALA A 215 -11.39 -1.18 16.78
N ILE A 216 -11.18 -1.73 15.57
CA ILE A 216 -11.93 -2.89 15.06
C ILE A 216 -11.70 -4.09 15.96
N TYR A 217 -10.45 -4.42 16.30
CA TYR A 217 -10.11 -5.53 17.17
C TYR A 217 -10.81 -5.42 18.52
N ARG A 218 -10.77 -4.26 19.17
CA ARG A 218 -11.41 -4.03 20.47
C ARG A 218 -12.94 -4.08 20.40
N GLN A 219 -13.54 -3.34 19.46
CA GLN A 219 -15.01 -3.28 19.35
C GLN A 219 -15.61 -4.62 18.96
N SER A 220 -14.89 -5.42 18.15
CA SER A 220 -15.35 -6.76 17.78
C SER A 220 -15.06 -7.85 18.82
N GLY A 221 -14.34 -7.52 19.91
CA GLY A 221 -13.87 -8.52 20.88
C GLY A 221 -12.85 -9.49 20.29
N GLY A 222 -12.00 -9.01 19.41
CA GLY A 222 -10.95 -9.79 18.74
C GLY A 222 -11.42 -10.67 17.58
N ARG A 223 -12.68 -10.54 17.15
CA ARG A 223 -13.25 -11.39 16.08
C ARG A 223 -12.89 -10.94 14.67
N PHE A 224 -12.64 -9.64 14.48
CA PHE A 224 -12.32 -9.04 13.20
C PHE A 224 -11.06 -8.18 13.28
N LEU A 225 -10.38 -8.06 12.14
CA LEU A 225 -9.23 -7.22 11.91
C LEU A 225 -9.54 -6.23 10.77
N LEU A 226 -8.68 -5.26 10.57
CA LEU A 226 -8.81 -4.29 9.47
C LEU A 226 -8.89 -4.98 8.10
N CYS A 227 -8.11 -6.03 7.88
CA CYS A 227 -8.15 -6.77 6.62
C CYS A 227 -9.54 -7.36 6.31
N ASP A 228 -10.37 -7.68 7.30
CA ASP A 228 -11.74 -8.16 7.07
C ASP A 228 -12.64 -7.04 6.55
N ALA A 229 -12.51 -5.83 7.11
CA ALA A 229 -13.16 -4.63 6.62
C ALA A 229 -12.75 -4.31 5.17
N LEU A 230 -11.44 -4.27 4.90
CA LEU A 230 -10.92 -3.90 3.58
C LEU A 230 -11.18 -4.95 2.50
N ARG A 231 -11.27 -6.23 2.86
CA ARG A 231 -11.76 -7.28 1.96
C ARG A 231 -13.21 -7.08 1.58
N ALA A 232 -14.04 -6.62 2.50
CA ALA A 232 -15.44 -6.29 2.20
C ALA A 232 -15.53 -5.06 1.29
N VAL A 233 -14.75 -4.02 1.54
CA VAL A 233 -14.64 -2.86 0.67
C VAL A 233 -14.20 -3.28 -0.73
N ASN A 234 -13.13 -4.08 -0.86
CA ASN A 234 -12.68 -4.60 -2.15
C ASN A 234 -13.75 -5.40 -2.89
N ARG A 235 -14.47 -6.27 -2.19
CA ARG A 235 -15.55 -7.06 -2.81
C ARG A 235 -16.70 -6.19 -3.30
N ALA A 236 -17.03 -5.13 -2.59
CA ALA A 236 -18.14 -4.24 -2.92
C ALA A 236 -17.76 -3.26 -4.04
N SER A 237 -16.57 -2.69 -4.02
CA SER A 237 -16.11 -1.72 -5.03
C SER A 237 -15.57 -2.39 -6.29
N GLY A 238 -14.92 -3.55 -6.17
CA GLY A 238 -14.16 -4.18 -7.26
C GLY A 238 -12.78 -3.55 -7.49
N GLY A 239 -12.36 -2.60 -6.66
CA GLY A 239 -11.06 -1.91 -6.75
C GLY A 239 -11.15 -0.48 -7.26
N SER A 240 -10.02 0.05 -7.73
CA SER A 240 -9.83 1.46 -8.09
C SER A 240 -10.66 1.97 -9.28
N SER A 241 -11.38 1.11 -9.97
CA SER A 241 -12.31 1.54 -11.03
C SER A 241 -13.64 2.10 -10.50
N ALA A 242 -13.86 2.04 -9.20
CA ALA A 242 -15.02 2.61 -8.54
C ALA A 242 -14.61 3.90 -7.80
N ASP A 243 -15.32 4.99 -8.08
CA ASP A 243 -15.16 6.27 -7.38
C ASP A 243 -16.13 6.28 -6.19
N TRP A 244 -15.58 6.29 -4.98
CA TRP A 244 -16.35 6.32 -3.74
C TRP A 244 -16.04 7.56 -2.91
N SER A 245 -16.98 7.91 -2.02
CA SER A 245 -16.65 8.80 -0.92
C SER A 245 -15.90 8.04 0.18
N PRO A 246 -15.02 8.71 0.93
CA PRO A 246 -14.38 8.07 2.08
C PRO A 246 -15.40 7.59 3.12
N GLU A 247 -16.50 8.31 3.29
CA GLU A 247 -17.59 7.95 4.19
C GLU A 247 -18.28 6.62 3.76
N GLU A 248 -18.46 6.41 2.47
CA GLU A 248 -18.97 5.15 1.93
C GLU A 248 -18.00 4.00 2.20
N MET A 249 -16.71 4.20 1.94
CA MET A 249 -15.67 3.21 2.22
C MET A 249 -15.66 2.79 3.69
N MET A 250 -15.71 3.76 4.62
CA MET A 250 -15.73 3.50 6.07
C MET A 250 -16.99 2.74 6.48
N THR A 251 -18.16 3.16 5.96
CA THR A 251 -19.45 2.52 6.25
C THR A 251 -19.50 1.05 5.82
N VAL A 252 -18.96 0.74 4.64
CA VAL A 252 -18.91 -0.65 4.14
C VAL A 252 -17.99 -1.50 5.02
N GLY A 253 -16.83 -0.97 5.43
CA GLY A 253 -15.91 -1.66 6.32
C GLY A 253 -16.49 -1.91 7.71
N ASP A 254 -17.13 -0.91 8.31
CA ASP A 254 -17.79 -1.00 9.61
C ASP A 254 -18.95 -2.03 9.59
N LYS A 255 -19.76 -2.01 8.54
CA LYS A 255 -20.84 -3.00 8.37
C LYS A 255 -20.31 -4.42 8.33
N ALA A 256 -19.17 -4.65 7.68
CA ALA A 256 -18.58 -5.98 7.56
C ALA A 256 -18.04 -6.52 8.88
N THR A 257 -17.55 -5.64 9.74
CA THR A 257 -16.97 -6.00 11.05
C THR A 257 -17.97 -5.86 12.22
N GLY A 258 -19.15 -5.28 11.96
CA GLY A 258 -20.14 -4.99 12.99
C GLY A 258 -19.67 -3.93 13.99
N THR A 259 -18.85 -3.00 13.54
CA THR A 259 -18.27 -1.92 14.35
C THR A 259 -18.67 -0.54 13.83
N THR A 260 -18.25 0.52 14.50
CA THR A 260 -18.30 1.92 14.06
C THR A 260 -16.90 2.54 14.06
N ALA A 261 -15.88 1.68 14.06
CA ALA A 261 -14.50 2.07 14.26
C ALA A 261 -13.98 2.99 13.15
N LEU A 262 -14.23 2.61 11.89
CA LEU A 262 -13.74 3.34 10.72
C LEU A 262 -14.42 4.71 10.59
N THR A 263 -15.74 4.75 10.68
CA THR A 263 -16.53 6.00 10.57
C THR A 263 -16.12 6.99 11.65
N ASN A 264 -16.09 6.56 12.91
CA ASN A 264 -15.72 7.45 14.03
C ASN A 264 -14.29 7.95 13.94
N LEU A 265 -13.34 7.09 13.52
CA LEU A 265 -11.96 7.49 13.33
C LEU A 265 -11.79 8.45 12.16
N TYR A 266 -12.48 8.19 11.03
CA TYR A 266 -12.42 9.07 9.88
C TYR A 266 -12.93 10.48 10.22
N GLU A 267 -14.08 10.62 10.89
CA GLU A 267 -14.62 11.89 11.35
C GLU A 267 -13.63 12.65 12.26
N ARG A 268 -12.96 11.92 13.16
CA ARG A 268 -11.96 12.50 14.06
C ARG A 268 -10.70 12.97 13.31
N PHE A 269 -10.11 12.08 12.50
CA PHE A 269 -8.85 12.38 11.80
C PHE A 269 -9.01 13.40 10.68
N SER A 270 -10.14 13.41 9.97
CA SER A 270 -10.41 14.41 8.93
C SER A 270 -10.49 15.84 9.49
N SER A 271 -11.07 16.00 10.69
CA SER A 271 -11.38 17.30 11.27
C SER A 271 -10.39 17.78 12.33
N ARG A 272 -9.67 16.90 13.01
CA ARG A 272 -8.78 17.21 14.14
C ARG A 272 -7.41 16.58 13.95
N ALA A 273 -6.37 17.30 14.39
CA ALA A 273 -5.03 16.75 14.47
C ALA A 273 -5.00 15.51 15.39
N PHE A 274 -4.21 14.53 15.01
CA PHE A 274 -3.93 13.38 15.89
C PHE A 274 -3.14 13.89 17.12
N ASP A 275 -3.66 13.60 18.31
CA ASP A 275 -3.12 14.01 19.60
C ASP A 275 -2.63 12.84 20.45
N GLY A 276 -2.59 11.64 19.87
CA GLY A 276 -2.15 10.42 20.53
C GLY A 276 -0.63 10.38 20.76
N ASN A 277 -0.22 9.55 21.71
CA ASN A 277 1.20 9.30 22.01
C ASN A 277 1.67 8.02 21.34
N LEU A 278 2.51 8.13 20.30
CA LEU A 278 3.04 7.00 19.58
C LEU A 278 3.87 6.05 20.45
N ALA A 279 4.64 6.58 21.41
CA ALA A 279 5.45 5.74 22.30
C ALA A 279 4.56 4.87 23.20
N ASP A 280 3.47 5.45 23.74
CA ASP A 280 2.48 4.68 24.49
C ASP A 280 1.75 3.64 23.61
N LEU A 281 1.41 4.03 22.39
CA LEU A 281 0.78 3.15 21.42
C LEU A 281 1.65 1.91 21.13
N PHE A 282 2.92 2.10 20.78
CA PHE A 282 3.85 1.00 20.54
C PHE A 282 4.10 0.16 21.81
N LYS A 283 4.19 0.80 22.98
CA LYS A 283 4.29 0.08 24.26
C LYS A 283 3.09 -0.84 24.49
N ARG A 284 1.87 -0.39 24.24
CA ARG A 284 0.65 -1.20 24.35
C ARG A 284 0.60 -2.33 23.34
N LEU A 285 1.13 -2.13 22.13
CA LEU A 285 1.32 -3.15 21.11
C LEU A 285 2.44 -4.16 21.49
N GLY A 286 3.24 -3.85 22.49
CA GLY A 286 4.37 -4.67 22.90
C GLY A 286 5.54 -4.62 21.90
N VAL A 287 5.73 -3.49 21.23
CA VAL A 287 6.76 -3.31 20.20
C VAL A 287 7.70 -2.19 20.62
N ALA A 288 8.99 -2.45 20.59
CA ALA A 288 10.02 -1.46 20.89
C ALA A 288 11.29 -1.71 20.06
N ALA A 289 11.98 -0.65 19.66
CA ALA A 289 13.33 -0.73 19.15
C ALA A 289 14.33 -0.70 20.31
N ASP A 290 15.31 -1.60 20.32
CA ASP A 290 16.41 -1.53 21.26
C ASP A 290 17.50 -0.54 20.77
N PRO A 291 18.53 -0.24 21.59
CA PRO A 291 19.59 0.68 21.20
C PRO A 291 20.37 0.29 19.93
N SER A 292 20.32 -0.98 19.53
CA SER A 292 20.92 -1.46 18.26
C SER A 292 20.00 -1.26 17.05
N GLY A 293 18.74 -0.80 17.26
CA GLY A 293 17.70 -0.70 16.23
C GLY A 293 16.95 -2.01 15.97
N SER A 294 17.24 -3.07 16.72
CA SER A 294 16.53 -4.35 16.61
C SER A 294 15.15 -4.27 17.28
N ILE A 295 14.13 -4.84 16.65
CA ILE A 295 12.77 -4.84 17.19
C ILE A 295 12.61 -5.96 18.24
N ARG A 296 12.09 -5.60 19.40
CA ARG A 296 11.72 -6.50 20.48
C ARG A 296 10.20 -6.55 20.63
N PHE A 297 9.69 -7.75 20.95
CA PHE A 297 8.28 -8.00 21.15
C PHE A 297 8.04 -8.41 22.62
N ASP A 298 7.21 -7.62 23.32
CA ASP A 298 6.71 -7.96 24.66
C ASP A 298 5.37 -8.69 24.51
N GLN A 299 5.38 -9.99 24.75
CA GLN A 299 4.19 -10.84 24.64
C GLN A 299 3.19 -10.62 25.79
N THR A 300 3.55 -9.85 26.83
CA THR A 300 2.70 -9.54 27.98
C THR A 300 1.95 -8.21 27.80
N ALA A 301 2.28 -7.45 26.77
CA ALA A 301 1.63 -6.17 26.47
C ALA A 301 0.15 -6.35 26.13
N GLU A 302 -0.65 -5.33 26.45
CA GLU A 302 -2.11 -5.31 26.28
C GLU A 302 -2.58 -5.78 24.89
N LEU A 303 -1.92 -5.29 23.84
CA LEU A 303 -2.25 -5.55 22.43
C LEU A 303 -1.29 -6.53 21.74
N ALA A 304 -0.45 -7.25 22.49
CA ALA A 304 0.47 -8.22 21.91
C ALA A 304 -0.24 -9.31 21.06
N PRO A 305 -1.44 -9.80 21.43
CA PRO A 305 -2.18 -10.71 20.55
C PRO A 305 -2.52 -10.07 19.19
N LEU A 306 -2.95 -8.81 19.17
CA LEU A 306 -3.23 -8.07 17.94
C LEU A 306 -1.97 -7.90 17.11
N THR A 307 -0.86 -7.47 17.71
CA THR A 307 0.45 -7.31 17.04
C THR A 307 0.85 -8.55 16.28
N ARG A 308 0.65 -9.73 16.86
CA ARG A 308 0.89 -11.01 16.20
C ARG A 308 -0.09 -11.28 15.07
N LEU A 309 -1.40 -11.03 15.28
CA LEU A 309 -2.45 -11.31 14.31
C LEU A 309 -2.33 -10.45 13.04
N ILE A 310 -1.88 -9.21 13.14
CA ILE A 310 -1.71 -8.30 12.01
C ILE A 310 -0.81 -8.94 10.94
N THR A 311 0.31 -9.52 11.33
CA THR A 311 1.31 -10.07 10.41
C THR A 311 1.17 -11.56 10.16
N LEU A 312 0.23 -12.24 10.83
CA LEU A 312 0.02 -13.67 10.67
C LEU A 312 -0.66 -13.98 9.34
N PRO A 313 -0.16 -14.96 8.57
CA PRO A 313 -0.84 -15.41 7.34
C PRO A 313 -2.26 -15.91 7.62
N LEU A 314 -3.19 -15.70 6.67
CA LEU A 314 -4.61 -16.04 6.83
C LEU A 314 -4.89 -17.50 7.23
N HIS A 315 -4.12 -18.44 6.66
CA HIS A 315 -4.29 -19.87 6.91
C HIS A 315 -3.81 -20.31 8.30
N HIS A 316 -3.28 -19.37 9.08
CA HIS A 316 -2.85 -19.58 10.46
C HIS A 316 -3.70 -18.81 11.50
N ARG A 317 -4.77 -18.10 11.04
CA ARG A 317 -5.69 -17.33 11.89
C ARG A 317 -6.87 -18.14 12.40
#